data_357acf5de9a46594797fe2e8d8044ce9
#
_entry.id   357acf5de9a46594797fe2e8d8044ce9
#
_cell.length_a   1.000
_cell.length_b   1.000
_cell.length_c   1.000
_cell.angle_alpha   90.00
_cell.angle_beta   90.00
_cell.angle_gamma   90.00
#
_symmetry.space_group_name_H-M   'P 1'
#
loop_
_entity.id
_entity.type
_entity.pdbx_description
1 polymer ?
#
loop_
_entity_poly.entity_id
_entity_poly.type
_entity_poly.pdbx_seq_one_letter_code
_entity_poly.pdbx_strand_id
1 'polypeptide(L)'
;MSSDDVKDLVFDFIHTEFPKKNISTNFIKDIVGLLKHLCVRKINLPDTNYISFNDCYLNLQTLEPEVKDRENKTVIYSQPYDYESLQTTPTPVWDNYLKTSLVTEFNFKPDEELKSLVQEMLGFFLIDNLKGAGAFFLIGTGANGKSVMTDVVNKMIGEEFVSAMTIRSLTLDKFSTVHLIGKKVNISNEEESRYMQSDTFKALITGEMIQGERKFEDKVEFRPRTKYIFATNDMPTFDALNYGLQRRLKIVPFYKRFEDKDQDKELSEKLYQEMPGILWWAIEGARRLIKQCYVFTVPGSSERELKELSRDISSSVMFIDDQCEVDRTGEFKENWITNADMYAYYTDWCTENGKKRKSSNIFLKDIMRNVAGVKSERLWRGGKNIRGKNIYLLNANNPDIIVEDLSQDALDGM
;
A
#
# COMPACT_ATOMS: atom_id res chain seq x y z
N MET A 1 -18.93 18.73 -4.01
CA MET A 1 -19.27 19.70 -5.08
C MET A 1 -18.03 20.52 -5.41
N SER A 2 -17.64 20.54 -6.67
CA SER A 2 -16.56 21.40 -7.15
C SER A 2 -17.02 22.88 -7.16
N SER A 3 -16.07 23.83 -7.33
CA SER A 3 -16.45 25.25 -7.49
C SER A 3 -17.29 25.49 -8.74
N ASP A 4 -17.16 24.64 -9.74
CA ASP A 4 -17.90 24.75 -10.99
C ASP A 4 -19.32 24.19 -10.84
N ASP A 5 -19.50 23.06 -10.12
CA ASP A 5 -20.85 22.55 -9.78
C ASP A 5 -21.67 23.59 -9.01
N VAL A 6 -21.03 24.36 -8.11
CA VAL A 6 -21.72 25.43 -7.38
C VAL A 6 -22.09 26.59 -8.30
N LYS A 7 -21.23 26.93 -9.27
CA LYS A 7 -21.54 27.96 -10.28
C LYS A 7 -22.72 27.56 -11.15
N ASP A 8 -22.76 26.31 -11.60
CA ASP A 8 -23.84 25.79 -12.44
C ASP A 8 -25.16 25.77 -11.67
N LEU A 9 -25.17 25.31 -10.42
CA LEU A 9 -26.35 25.37 -9.56
C LEU A 9 -26.85 26.81 -9.31
N VAL A 10 -25.94 27.75 -9.07
CA VAL A 10 -26.29 29.17 -8.91
C VAL A 10 -26.84 29.74 -10.19
N PHE A 11 -26.24 29.38 -11.33
CA PHE A 11 -26.72 29.81 -12.65
C PHE A 11 -28.14 29.30 -12.92
N ASP A 12 -28.38 27.99 -12.72
CA ASP A 12 -29.68 27.38 -12.95
C ASP A 12 -30.75 27.94 -12.02
N PHE A 13 -30.43 28.10 -10.73
CA PHE A 13 -31.34 28.75 -9.77
C PHE A 13 -31.73 30.16 -10.20
N ILE A 14 -30.74 30.99 -10.57
CA ILE A 14 -31.05 32.38 -10.94
C ILE A 14 -31.82 32.41 -12.28
N HIS A 15 -31.53 31.55 -13.22
CA HIS A 15 -32.22 31.47 -14.50
C HIS A 15 -33.67 30.98 -14.34
N THR A 16 -33.91 30.08 -13.39
CA THR A 16 -35.26 29.61 -13.09
C THR A 16 -36.11 30.65 -12.37
N GLU A 17 -35.55 31.29 -11.34
CA GLU A 17 -36.29 32.24 -10.49
C GLU A 17 -36.37 33.64 -11.14
N PHE A 18 -35.42 34.00 -12.00
CA PHE A 18 -35.33 35.34 -12.62
C PHE A 18 -35.07 35.29 -14.13
N PRO A 19 -35.96 34.70 -14.95
CA PRO A 19 -35.69 34.34 -16.36
C PRO A 19 -35.50 35.57 -17.28
N LYS A 20 -35.76 36.78 -16.82
CA LYS A 20 -35.63 38.05 -17.63
C LYS A 20 -34.34 38.84 -17.31
N LYS A 21 -33.47 38.35 -16.40
CA LYS A 21 -32.22 39.03 -16.08
C LYS A 21 -31.07 38.49 -16.93
N ASN A 22 -30.37 39.41 -17.62
CA ASN A 22 -29.06 39.12 -18.20
C ASN A 22 -28.03 38.98 -17.07
N ILE A 23 -27.57 37.77 -16.85
CA ILE A 23 -26.65 37.44 -15.79
C ILE A 23 -25.23 37.38 -16.37
N SER A 24 -24.34 38.20 -15.87
CA SER A 24 -22.93 38.15 -16.25
C SER A 24 -22.20 37.03 -15.47
N THR A 25 -21.18 36.42 -16.08
CA THR A 25 -20.31 35.46 -15.43
C THR A 25 -19.61 36.01 -14.17
N ASN A 26 -19.35 37.31 -14.13
CA ASN A 26 -18.79 37.99 -12.95
C ASN A 26 -19.79 38.03 -11.79
N PHE A 27 -21.06 38.28 -12.06
CA PHE A 27 -22.11 38.29 -11.04
C PHE A 27 -22.27 36.89 -10.39
N ILE A 28 -22.17 35.84 -11.19
CA ILE A 28 -22.18 34.47 -10.64
C ILE A 28 -20.94 34.20 -9.78
N LYS A 29 -19.75 34.63 -10.21
CA LYS A 29 -18.52 34.52 -9.40
C LYS A 29 -18.64 35.26 -8.08
N ASP A 30 -19.24 36.44 -8.07
CA ASP A 30 -19.43 37.22 -6.84
C ASP A 30 -20.41 36.54 -5.89
N ILE A 31 -21.51 35.97 -6.38
CA ILE A 31 -22.46 35.20 -5.57
C ILE A 31 -21.79 33.96 -5.01
N VAL A 32 -21.04 33.18 -5.81
CA VAL A 32 -20.30 32.00 -5.34
C VAL A 32 -19.25 32.42 -4.31
N GLY A 33 -18.59 33.57 -4.49
CA GLY A 33 -17.69 34.17 -3.51
C GLY A 33 -18.38 34.45 -2.17
N LEU A 34 -19.52 35.12 -2.21
CA LEU A 34 -20.38 35.41 -1.04
C LEU A 34 -20.86 34.09 -0.36
N LEU A 35 -21.35 33.13 -1.12
CA LEU A 35 -21.77 31.83 -0.59
C LEU A 35 -20.62 31.10 0.10
N LYS A 36 -19.40 31.15 -0.47
CA LYS A 36 -18.21 30.59 0.20
C LYS A 36 -17.97 31.23 1.57
N HIS A 37 -18.14 32.52 1.72
CA HIS A 37 -17.99 33.21 3.01
C HIS A 37 -19.15 32.92 3.97
N LEU A 38 -20.37 32.88 3.49
CA LEU A 38 -21.58 32.63 4.31
C LEU A 38 -21.69 31.15 4.73
N CYS A 39 -21.22 30.24 3.90
CA CYS A 39 -21.28 28.79 4.13
C CYS A 39 -20.05 28.21 4.82
N VAL A 40 -19.09 29.05 5.28
CA VAL A 40 -17.96 28.57 6.09
C VAL A 40 -18.51 28.09 7.44
N ARG A 41 -19.03 26.87 7.46
CA ARG A 41 -19.19 26.13 8.71
C ARG A 41 -17.85 25.47 9.02
N LYS A 42 -17.43 25.49 10.31
CA LYS A 42 -16.41 24.56 10.80
C LYS A 42 -16.99 23.17 10.58
N ILE A 43 -16.54 22.49 9.53
CA ILE A 43 -16.87 21.09 9.31
C ILE A 43 -16.14 20.33 10.42
N ASN A 44 -16.89 19.75 11.34
CA ASN A 44 -16.33 18.81 12.29
C ASN A 44 -15.68 17.67 11.53
N LEU A 45 -14.60 17.11 12.08
CA LEU A 45 -14.01 15.91 11.50
C LEU A 45 -15.09 14.82 11.40
N PRO A 46 -15.12 14.05 10.30
CA PRO A 46 -16.12 13.00 10.13
C PRO A 46 -16.04 12.00 11.28
N ASP A 47 -17.21 11.52 11.72
CA ASP A 47 -17.29 10.46 12.72
C ASP A 47 -16.83 9.15 12.09
N THR A 48 -15.69 8.66 12.55
CA THR A 48 -15.01 7.48 11.97
C THR A 48 -15.62 6.15 12.39
N ASN A 49 -16.60 6.17 13.27
CA ASN A 49 -17.25 4.96 13.79
C ASN A 49 -18.56 4.62 13.06
N TYR A 50 -18.93 5.41 12.06
CA TYR A 50 -20.18 5.24 11.35
C TYR A 50 -20.00 5.15 9.84
N ILE A 51 -20.85 4.33 9.22
CA ILE A 51 -21.08 4.35 7.77
C ILE A 51 -22.51 4.87 7.54
N SER A 52 -22.66 5.82 6.62
CA SER A 52 -23.98 6.33 6.23
C SER A 52 -24.57 5.48 5.11
N PHE A 53 -25.85 5.12 5.24
CA PHE A 53 -26.69 4.47 4.24
C PHE A 53 -27.85 5.39 3.85
N ASN A 54 -28.73 4.98 2.95
CA ASN A 54 -29.89 5.78 2.58
C ASN A 54 -30.81 6.05 3.77
N ASP A 55 -31.06 5.03 4.59
CA ASP A 55 -32.06 4.99 5.66
C ASP A 55 -31.48 5.16 7.06
N CYS A 56 -30.18 4.86 7.28
CA CYS A 56 -29.59 4.89 8.61
C CYS A 56 -28.11 5.28 8.64
N TYR A 57 -27.58 5.49 9.85
CA TYR A 57 -26.16 5.40 10.16
C TYR A 57 -25.87 4.06 10.83
N LEU A 58 -24.94 3.29 10.31
CA LEU A 58 -24.50 2.05 10.93
C LEU A 58 -23.32 2.30 11.84
N ASN A 59 -23.46 1.96 13.11
CA ASN A 59 -22.37 1.98 14.06
C ASN A 59 -21.44 0.78 13.85
N LEU A 60 -20.17 1.02 13.51
CA LEU A 60 -19.19 -0.04 13.24
C LEU A 60 -18.76 -0.87 14.46
N GLN A 61 -19.03 -0.39 15.68
CA GLN A 61 -18.70 -1.11 16.90
C GLN A 61 -19.80 -2.11 17.29
N THR A 62 -21.06 -1.67 17.22
CA THR A 62 -22.21 -2.47 17.62
C THR A 62 -22.84 -3.24 16.45
N LEU A 63 -22.67 -2.76 15.21
CA LEU A 63 -23.41 -3.15 14.01
C LEU A 63 -24.91 -2.88 14.11
N GLU A 64 -25.31 -1.92 14.94
CA GLU A 64 -26.70 -1.50 15.05
C GLU A 64 -26.95 -0.26 14.20
N PRO A 65 -28.09 -0.23 13.47
CA PRO A 65 -28.49 0.95 12.73
C PRO A 65 -29.01 2.02 13.69
N GLU A 66 -28.63 3.25 13.44
CA GLU A 66 -29.12 4.43 14.15
C GLU A 66 -29.91 5.33 13.20
N VAL A 67 -30.94 5.99 13.72
CA VAL A 67 -31.77 6.90 12.92
C VAL A 67 -30.90 7.99 12.29
N LYS A 68 -31.18 8.31 11.03
CA LYS A 68 -30.43 9.31 10.27
C LYS A 68 -30.84 10.72 10.70
N ASP A 69 -30.12 11.24 11.69
CA ASP A 69 -30.22 12.64 12.13
C ASP A 69 -29.05 13.42 11.52
N ARG A 70 -29.37 14.37 10.63
CA ARG A 70 -28.39 15.19 9.93
C ARG A 70 -27.67 16.22 10.82
N GLU A 71 -28.18 16.49 12.00
CA GLU A 71 -27.61 17.49 12.88
C GLU A 71 -26.50 16.95 13.78
N ASN A 72 -26.50 15.65 14.06
CA ASN A 72 -25.64 15.03 15.07
C ASN A 72 -24.40 14.31 14.52
N LYS A 73 -24.32 14.03 13.20
CA LYS A 73 -23.19 13.30 12.62
C LYS A 73 -22.67 13.95 11.34
N THR A 74 -21.36 14.12 11.27
CA THR A 74 -20.69 14.58 10.04
C THR A 74 -20.21 13.37 9.26
N VAL A 75 -20.84 13.10 8.13
CA VAL A 75 -20.42 12.07 7.18
C VAL A 75 -20.11 12.71 5.83
N ILE A 76 -19.01 12.31 5.23
CA ILE A 76 -18.55 12.82 3.92
C ILE A 76 -19.07 11.93 2.79
N TYR A 77 -19.40 10.68 3.10
CA TYR A 77 -19.70 9.64 2.14
C TYR A 77 -20.89 8.80 2.61
N SER A 78 -21.81 8.48 1.73
CA SER A 78 -22.96 7.64 2.01
C SER A 78 -23.05 6.51 0.97
N GLN A 79 -23.33 5.32 1.43
CA GLN A 79 -23.62 4.16 0.58
C GLN A 79 -25.06 4.26 0.02
N PRO A 80 -25.27 3.99 -1.28
CA PRO A 80 -26.57 4.14 -1.92
C PRO A 80 -27.48 2.92 -1.73
N TYR A 81 -27.43 2.30 -0.55
CA TYR A 81 -28.20 1.09 -0.22
C TYR A 81 -28.98 1.29 1.08
N ASP A 82 -30.06 0.54 1.25
CA ASP A 82 -30.81 0.46 2.48
C ASP A 82 -30.24 -0.67 3.36
N TYR A 83 -30.30 -0.50 4.68
CA TYR A 83 -29.71 -1.43 5.63
C TYR A 83 -30.19 -2.88 5.50
N GLU A 84 -31.51 -3.08 5.25
CA GLU A 84 -32.09 -4.40 5.08
C GLU A 84 -31.46 -5.15 3.90
N SER A 85 -31.19 -4.46 2.79
CA SER A 85 -30.59 -5.05 1.59
C SER A 85 -29.19 -5.62 1.82
N LEU A 86 -28.43 -5.07 2.80
CA LEU A 86 -27.09 -5.53 3.10
C LEU A 86 -27.07 -6.98 3.62
N GLN A 87 -28.03 -7.31 4.48
CA GLN A 87 -28.08 -8.61 5.14
C GLN A 87 -28.84 -9.66 4.34
N THR A 88 -29.75 -9.24 3.45
CA THR A 88 -30.61 -10.14 2.70
C THR A 88 -30.07 -10.51 1.31
N THR A 89 -29.12 -9.75 0.77
CA THR A 89 -28.52 -10.04 -0.54
C THR A 89 -27.50 -11.20 -0.44
N PRO A 90 -27.76 -12.35 -1.09
CA PRO A 90 -26.81 -13.46 -1.11
C PRO A 90 -25.60 -13.15 -1.99
N THR A 91 -24.45 -13.77 -1.70
CA THR A 91 -23.18 -13.52 -2.39
C THR A 91 -22.52 -14.77 -3.00
N PRO A 92 -23.22 -15.64 -3.72
CA PRO A 92 -22.65 -16.88 -4.23
C PRO A 92 -21.55 -16.65 -5.27
N VAL A 93 -21.66 -15.62 -6.11
CA VAL A 93 -20.65 -15.30 -7.14
C VAL A 93 -19.40 -14.74 -6.46
N TRP A 94 -19.55 -13.85 -5.47
CA TRP A 94 -18.47 -13.33 -4.66
C TRP A 94 -17.73 -14.42 -3.90
N ASP A 95 -18.45 -15.31 -3.23
CA ASP A 95 -17.87 -16.44 -2.51
C ASP A 95 -17.08 -17.36 -3.43
N ASN A 96 -17.59 -17.65 -4.64
CA ASN A 96 -16.87 -18.42 -5.63
C ASN A 96 -15.62 -17.70 -6.13
N TYR A 97 -15.72 -16.40 -6.41
CA TYR A 97 -14.58 -15.58 -6.82
C TYR A 97 -13.47 -15.62 -5.76
N LEU A 98 -13.79 -15.40 -4.49
CA LEU A 98 -12.79 -15.47 -3.40
C LEU A 98 -12.13 -16.85 -3.32
N LYS A 99 -12.91 -17.93 -3.37
CA LYS A 99 -12.40 -19.31 -3.31
C LYS A 99 -11.48 -19.67 -4.48
N THR A 100 -11.72 -19.11 -5.64
CA THR A 100 -10.98 -19.47 -6.86
C THR A 100 -9.80 -18.55 -7.13
N SER A 101 -9.82 -17.31 -6.68
CA SER A 101 -8.78 -16.29 -6.94
C SER A 101 -7.80 -16.15 -5.77
N LEU A 102 -8.28 -16.24 -4.52
CA LEU A 102 -7.43 -16.15 -3.33
C LEU A 102 -6.98 -17.55 -2.89
N VAL A 103 -5.93 -18.02 -3.49
CA VAL A 103 -5.46 -19.41 -3.33
C VAL A 103 -3.97 -19.44 -2.95
N THR A 104 -3.58 -20.55 -2.34
CA THR A 104 -2.18 -20.84 -2.02
C THR A 104 -1.37 -21.13 -3.30
N GLU A 105 -0.08 -20.81 -3.30
CA GLU A 105 0.82 -20.87 -4.45
C GLU A 105 0.93 -22.25 -5.09
N PHE A 106 1.19 -23.29 -4.30
CA PHE A 106 1.61 -24.60 -4.83
C PHE A 106 0.46 -25.54 -5.19
N ASN A 107 -0.69 -25.43 -4.56
CA ASN A 107 -1.78 -26.39 -4.76
C ASN A 107 -3.13 -25.73 -5.06
N PHE A 108 -3.15 -24.41 -5.19
CA PHE A 108 -4.34 -23.61 -5.50
C PHE A 108 -5.56 -23.90 -4.60
N LYS A 109 -5.32 -24.23 -3.33
CA LYS A 109 -6.38 -24.34 -2.33
C LYS A 109 -6.76 -22.94 -1.82
N PRO A 110 -8.02 -22.73 -1.44
CA PRO A 110 -8.43 -21.47 -0.84
C PRO A 110 -7.52 -21.08 0.34
N ASP A 111 -7.07 -19.83 0.37
CA ASP A 111 -6.24 -19.26 1.43
C ASP A 111 -7.15 -18.40 2.34
N GLU A 112 -7.56 -18.96 3.48
CA GLU A 112 -8.49 -18.32 4.40
C GLU A 112 -7.86 -17.11 5.13
N GLU A 113 -6.54 -17.09 5.32
CA GLU A 113 -5.85 -15.93 5.89
C GLU A 113 -5.83 -14.78 4.86
N LEU A 114 -5.56 -15.09 3.59
CA LEU A 114 -5.60 -14.13 2.50
C LEU A 114 -7.01 -13.56 2.30
N LYS A 115 -8.04 -14.42 2.36
CA LYS A 115 -9.44 -14.01 2.35
C LYS A 115 -9.76 -13.06 3.52
N SER A 116 -9.22 -13.35 4.71
CA SER A 116 -9.38 -12.49 5.88
C SER A 116 -8.70 -11.12 5.70
N LEU A 117 -7.49 -11.08 5.14
CA LEU A 117 -6.81 -9.82 4.81
C LEU A 117 -7.61 -9.01 3.79
N VAL A 118 -8.16 -9.65 2.74
CA VAL A 118 -8.99 -8.96 1.74
C VAL A 118 -10.28 -8.42 2.35
N GLN A 119 -10.91 -9.15 3.26
CA GLN A 119 -12.08 -8.68 3.99
C GLN A 119 -11.76 -7.44 4.83
N GLU A 120 -10.65 -7.45 5.53
CA GLU A 120 -10.16 -6.32 6.32
C GLU A 120 -9.77 -5.13 5.41
N MET A 121 -9.19 -5.38 4.24
CA MET A 121 -8.88 -4.38 3.23
C MET A 121 -10.14 -3.65 2.75
N LEU A 122 -11.17 -4.38 2.32
CA LEU A 122 -12.44 -3.79 1.89
C LEU A 122 -13.09 -3.02 3.03
N GLY A 123 -13.10 -3.60 4.23
CA GLY A 123 -13.59 -2.94 5.44
C GLY A 123 -12.83 -1.66 5.78
N PHE A 124 -11.50 -1.67 5.64
CA PHE A 124 -10.66 -0.49 5.85
C PHE A 124 -11.01 0.64 4.90
N PHE A 125 -11.33 0.34 3.64
CA PHE A 125 -11.73 1.37 2.68
C PHE A 125 -13.04 2.08 3.05
N LEU A 126 -13.90 1.45 3.83
CA LEU A 126 -15.15 2.05 4.32
C LEU A 126 -14.94 3.00 5.51
N ILE A 127 -13.93 2.75 6.35
CA ILE A 127 -13.66 3.53 7.57
C ILE A 127 -13.03 4.89 7.21
N ASP A 128 -13.38 5.98 7.91
CA ASP A 128 -12.87 7.33 7.65
C ASP A 128 -11.62 7.72 8.48
N ASN A 129 -10.73 6.76 8.78
CA ASN A 129 -9.45 7.04 9.41
C ASN A 129 -8.30 6.27 8.77
N LEU A 130 -7.07 6.59 9.13
CA LEU A 130 -5.84 5.95 8.65
C LEU A 130 -5.13 5.15 9.75
N LYS A 131 -5.84 4.74 10.81
CA LYS A 131 -5.25 3.84 11.81
C LYS A 131 -4.88 2.51 11.17
N GLY A 132 -3.69 2.00 11.45
CA GLY A 132 -3.16 0.82 10.76
C GLY A 132 -2.77 1.06 9.29
N ALA A 133 -2.58 2.34 8.89
CA ALA A 133 -2.33 2.76 7.52
C ALA A 133 -1.34 1.86 6.76
N GLY A 134 -1.75 1.46 5.56
CA GLY A 134 -0.98 0.64 4.64
C GLY A 134 -1.42 0.87 3.19
N ALA A 135 -0.60 0.41 2.26
CA ALA A 135 -0.93 0.32 0.85
C ALA A 135 -1.04 -1.16 0.47
N PHE A 136 -2.09 -1.48 -0.28
CA PHE A 136 -2.37 -2.85 -0.72
C PHE A 136 -1.84 -3.05 -2.13
N PHE A 137 -1.07 -4.11 -2.32
CA PHE A 137 -0.51 -4.51 -3.61
C PHE A 137 -1.13 -5.85 -4.02
N LEU A 138 -1.97 -5.80 -5.05
CA LEU A 138 -2.48 -7.00 -5.70
C LEU A 138 -1.45 -7.45 -6.73
N ILE A 139 -0.80 -8.59 -6.50
CA ILE A 139 0.31 -9.07 -7.34
C ILE A 139 -0.10 -10.31 -8.11
N GLY A 140 0.31 -10.41 -9.38
CA GLY A 140 0.11 -11.63 -10.18
C GLY A 140 0.26 -11.37 -11.69
N THR A 141 0.59 -12.40 -12.44
CA THR A 141 1.08 -12.35 -13.83
C THR A 141 0.03 -12.11 -14.92
N GLY A 142 -1.15 -11.59 -14.57
CA GLY A 142 -2.24 -11.34 -15.52
C GLY A 142 -3.28 -12.48 -15.59
N ALA A 143 -4.50 -12.15 -16.04
CA ALA A 143 -5.64 -13.07 -16.13
C ALA A 143 -5.93 -13.86 -14.84
N ASN A 144 -5.84 -13.21 -13.67
CA ASN A 144 -5.88 -13.83 -12.34
C ASN A 144 -6.93 -13.22 -11.40
N GLY A 145 -7.74 -12.28 -11.87
CA GLY A 145 -8.84 -11.68 -11.10
C GLY A 145 -8.50 -10.37 -10.37
N LYS A 146 -7.27 -9.83 -10.46
CA LYS A 146 -6.91 -8.53 -9.84
C LYS A 146 -7.85 -7.39 -10.29
N SER A 147 -8.10 -7.28 -11.62
CA SER A 147 -8.97 -6.24 -12.16
C SER A 147 -10.40 -6.35 -11.63
N VAL A 148 -10.92 -7.57 -11.48
CA VAL A 148 -12.24 -7.81 -10.87
C VAL A 148 -12.27 -7.28 -9.43
N MET A 149 -11.22 -7.50 -8.64
CA MET A 149 -11.13 -6.95 -7.28
C MET A 149 -11.13 -5.42 -7.29
N THR A 150 -10.35 -4.80 -8.18
CA THR A 150 -10.33 -3.33 -8.27
C THR A 150 -11.66 -2.75 -8.77
N ASP A 151 -12.38 -3.44 -9.67
CA ASP A 151 -13.71 -3.06 -10.12
C ASP A 151 -14.74 -3.11 -8.98
N VAL A 152 -14.69 -4.17 -8.15
CA VAL A 152 -15.53 -4.29 -6.95
C VAL A 152 -15.24 -3.15 -5.97
N VAL A 153 -13.97 -2.82 -5.72
CA VAL A 153 -13.60 -1.68 -4.87
C VAL A 153 -14.11 -0.37 -5.44
N ASN A 154 -13.94 -0.14 -6.75
CA ASN A 154 -14.40 1.06 -7.42
C ASN A 154 -15.93 1.22 -7.31
N LYS A 155 -16.68 0.14 -7.55
CA LYS A 155 -18.15 0.12 -7.44
C LYS A 155 -18.60 0.33 -5.99
N MET A 156 -17.94 -0.30 -5.02
CA MET A 156 -18.25 -0.20 -3.59
C MET A 156 -18.02 1.22 -3.06
N ILE A 157 -16.98 1.89 -3.51
CA ILE A 157 -16.61 3.24 -3.04
C ILE A 157 -17.33 4.33 -3.80
N GLY A 158 -17.64 4.12 -5.09
CA GLY A 158 -18.19 5.11 -6.00
C GLY A 158 -17.10 5.92 -6.71
N GLU A 159 -17.24 6.08 -8.03
CA GLU A 159 -16.23 6.69 -8.90
C GLU A 159 -15.81 8.10 -8.46
N GLU A 160 -16.76 8.89 -7.95
CA GLU A 160 -16.51 10.24 -7.46
C GLU A 160 -15.54 10.29 -6.26
N PHE A 161 -15.40 9.21 -5.49
CA PHE A 161 -14.51 9.09 -4.35
C PHE A 161 -13.23 8.28 -4.64
N VAL A 162 -13.05 7.85 -5.89
CA VAL A 162 -11.87 7.12 -6.33
C VAL A 162 -10.95 8.04 -7.14
N SER A 163 -9.64 7.88 -6.98
CA SER A 163 -8.60 8.43 -7.86
C SER A 163 -7.82 7.30 -8.50
N ALA A 164 -7.20 7.55 -9.66
CA ALA A 164 -6.48 6.55 -10.44
C ALA A 164 -5.02 6.99 -10.72
N MET A 165 -4.29 7.31 -9.65
CA MET A 165 -2.93 7.82 -9.76
C MET A 165 -1.91 6.70 -9.56
N THR A 166 -0.91 6.62 -10.45
CA THR A 166 0.22 5.71 -10.29
C THR A 166 1.11 6.15 -9.11
N ILE A 167 1.84 5.21 -8.52
CA ILE A 167 2.79 5.54 -7.44
C ILE A 167 3.82 6.56 -7.94
N ARG A 168 4.28 6.40 -9.17
CA ARG A 168 5.23 7.34 -9.79
C ARG A 168 4.66 8.76 -9.83
N SER A 169 3.43 8.93 -10.33
CA SER A 169 2.81 10.25 -10.39
C SER A 169 2.61 10.86 -9.00
N LEU A 170 2.21 10.05 -8.02
CA LEU A 170 2.02 10.49 -6.64
C LEU A 170 3.34 10.88 -5.94
N THR A 171 4.47 10.29 -6.31
CA THR A 171 5.76 10.53 -5.62
C THR A 171 6.67 11.51 -6.33
N LEU A 172 6.51 11.70 -7.64
CA LEU A 172 7.40 12.55 -8.46
C LEU A 172 6.72 13.78 -9.03
N ASP A 173 5.39 13.80 -9.13
CA ASP A 173 4.65 14.90 -9.72
C ASP A 173 3.81 15.65 -8.67
N LYS A 174 4.19 16.90 -8.41
CA LYS A 174 3.50 17.76 -7.44
C LYS A 174 2.06 18.13 -7.85
N PHE A 175 1.75 18.08 -9.14
CA PHE A 175 0.41 18.35 -9.64
C PHE A 175 -0.53 17.16 -9.42
N SER A 176 0.00 15.96 -9.31
CA SER A 176 -0.79 14.76 -9.14
C SER A 176 -1.39 14.63 -7.74
N THR A 177 -0.70 15.09 -6.70
CA THR A 177 -1.14 14.90 -5.31
C THR A 177 -2.45 15.63 -4.99
N VAL A 178 -2.77 16.73 -5.65
CA VAL A 178 -4.03 17.48 -5.44
C VAL A 178 -5.27 16.67 -5.83
N HIS A 179 -5.13 15.69 -6.72
CA HIS A 179 -6.22 14.80 -7.11
C HIS A 179 -6.64 13.82 -6.00
N LEU A 180 -5.87 13.74 -4.91
CA LEU A 180 -6.24 12.97 -3.72
C LEU A 180 -7.21 13.73 -2.80
N ILE A 181 -7.39 15.04 -2.99
CA ILE A 181 -8.28 15.85 -2.15
C ILE A 181 -9.73 15.36 -2.34
N GLY A 182 -10.38 14.96 -1.24
CA GLY A 182 -11.76 14.44 -1.25
C GLY A 182 -11.90 13.00 -1.71
N LYS A 183 -10.81 12.30 -2.05
CA LYS A 183 -10.83 10.91 -2.45
C LYS A 183 -10.64 9.96 -1.28
N LYS A 184 -11.41 8.86 -1.25
CA LYS A 184 -11.32 7.81 -0.22
C LYS A 184 -10.28 6.75 -0.57
N VAL A 185 -10.24 6.35 -1.84
CA VAL A 185 -9.34 5.30 -2.33
C VAL A 185 -8.65 5.76 -3.60
N ASN A 186 -7.37 5.47 -3.71
CA ASN A 186 -6.64 5.52 -4.97
C ASN A 186 -6.46 4.10 -5.51
N ILE A 187 -6.98 3.85 -6.70
CA ILE A 187 -6.86 2.57 -7.40
C ILE A 187 -5.95 2.78 -8.60
N SER A 188 -4.84 2.07 -8.67
CA SER A 188 -4.00 2.05 -9.88
C SER A 188 -3.91 0.62 -10.40
N ASN A 189 -4.33 0.45 -11.64
CA ASN A 189 -4.16 -0.77 -12.42
C ASN A 189 -2.97 -0.52 -13.35
N GLU A 190 -1.97 -1.38 -13.38
CA GLU A 190 -0.74 -1.22 -14.16
C GLU A 190 0.28 -0.26 -13.53
N GLU A 191 0.88 -0.70 -12.43
CA GLU A 191 2.12 -0.09 -11.95
C GLU A 191 3.29 -0.66 -12.76
N GLU A 192 3.98 0.20 -13.51
CA GLU A 192 5.29 -0.16 -14.04
C GLU A 192 6.26 -0.33 -12.85
N SER A 193 6.97 -1.44 -12.80
CA SER A 193 7.99 -1.74 -11.79
C SER A 193 9.18 -0.78 -11.92
N ARG A 194 9.02 0.45 -11.45
CA ARG A 194 10.04 1.50 -11.46
C ARG A 194 10.37 1.95 -10.06
N TYR A 195 11.58 2.49 -9.93
CA TYR A 195 12.14 3.08 -8.72
C TYR A 195 11.22 4.11 -8.06
N MET A 196 10.99 3.99 -6.75
CA MET A 196 10.10 4.83 -5.96
C MET A 196 10.79 5.45 -4.77
N GLN A 197 10.42 6.69 -4.45
CA GLN A 197 10.87 7.38 -3.25
C GLN A 197 10.08 6.90 -2.03
N SER A 198 10.72 6.12 -1.18
CA SER A 198 10.12 5.48 -0.01
C SER A 198 9.56 6.46 1.01
N ASP A 199 10.24 7.58 1.24
CA ASP A 199 9.81 8.57 2.25
C ASP A 199 8.56 9.32 1.80
N THR A 200 8.49 9.76 0.52
CA THR A 200 7.30 10.40 -0.04
C THR A 200 6.10 9.45 -0.04
N PHE A 201 6.32 8.21 -0.46
CA PHE A 201 5.28 7.19 -0.46
C PHE A 201 4.78 6.88 0.96
N LYS A 202 5.68 6.80 1.92
CA LYS A 202 5.33 6.62 3.34
C LYS A 202 4.50 7.79 3.87
N ALA A 203 4.86 9.03 3.56
CA ALA A 203 4.12 10.22 3.98
C ALA A 203 2.68 10.21 3.44
N LEU A 204 2.49 9.81 2.17
CA LEU A 204 1.18 9.61 1.56
C LEU A 204 0.33 8.59 2.31
N ILE A 205 0.88 7.39 2.58
CA ILE A 205 0.16 6.31 3.27
C ILE A 205 -0.24 6.71 4.70
N THR A 206 0.63 7.44 5.40
CA THR A 206 0.39 7.84 6.79
C THR A 206 -0.48 9.08 6.94
N GLY A 207 -0.82 9.75 5.85
CA GLY A 207 -1.59 10.99 5.88
C GLY A 207 -0.82 12.17 6.50
N GLU A 208 0.50 12.19 6.34
CA GLU A 208 1.32 13.33 6.73
C GLU A 208 0.97 14.56 5.86
N MET A 209 1.30 15.76 6.34
CA MET A 209 1.10 16.98 5.58
C MET A 209 1.93 16.94 4.31
N ILE A 210 1.29 17.11 3.16
CA ILE A 210 1.95 17.18 1.85
C ILE A 210 1.56 18.46 1.13
N GLN A 211 2.42 18.88 0.22
CA GLN A 211 2.14 20.02 -0.68
C GLN A 211 1.72 19.50 -2.04
N GLY A 212 0.67 20.11 -2.58
CA GLY A 212 0.25 19.93 -3.97
C GLY A 212 0.20 21.27 -4.69
N GLU A 213 0.33 21.23 -6.01
CA GLU A 213 0.29 22.41 -6.86
C GLU A 213 -0.84 22.26 -7.89
N ARG A 214 -1.60 23.33 -8.14
CA ARG A 214 -2.48 23.43 -9.29
C ARG A 214 -1.89 24.42 -10.29
N LYS A 215 -2.08 24.15 -11.58
CA LYS A 215 -1.62 25.10 -12.62
C LYS A 215 -2.27 26.46 -12.41
N PHE A 216 -1.44 27.49 -12.29
CA PHE A 216 -1.87 28.89 -12.12
C PHE A 216 -2.61 29.21 -10.81
N GLU A 217 -2.50 28.33 -9.79
CA GLU A 217 -3.04 28.54 -8.44
C GLU A 217 -1.92 28.48 -7.40
N ASP A 218 -2.20 28.98 -6.20
CA ASP A 218 -1.30 28.87 -5.06
C ASP A 218 -1.13 27.40 -4.63
N LYS A 219 0.01 27.13 -4.02
CA LYS A 219 0.28 25.80 -3.41
C LYS A 219 -0.73 25.51 -2.31
N VAL A 220 -1.20 24.27 -2.30
CA VAL A 220 -2.15 23.79 -1.30
C VAL A 220 -1.44 22.79 -0.39
N GLU A 221 -1.49 23.03 0.92
CA GLU A 221 -1.05 22.05 1.93
C GLU A 221 -2.27 21.31 2.47
N PHE A 222 -2.20 19.98 2.46
CA PHE A 222 -3.29 19.15 2.95
C PHE A 222 -2.78 17.82 3.51
N ARG A 223 -3.63 17.15 4.28
CA ARG A 223 -3.39 15.80 4.78
C ARG A 223 -4.26 14.83 3.99
N PRO A 224 -3.67 13.96 3.14
CA PRO A 224 -4.46 12.97 2.41
C PRO A 224 -5.09 11.98 3.40
N ARG A 225 -6.36 11.66 3.17
CA ARG A 225 -7.09 10.59 3.88
C ARG A 225 -7.33 9.39 2.98
N THR A 226 -6.78 9.46 1.79
CA THR A 226 -6.88 8.45 0.75
C THR A 226 -6.15 7.17 1.17
N LYS A 227 -6.75 6.03 0.91
CA LYS A 227 -6.17 4.70 1.04
C LYS A 227 -5.72 4.20 -0.32
N TYR A 228 -4.81 3.25 -0.36
CA TYR A 228 -4.11 2.93 -1.60
C TYR A 228 -4.22 1.46 -1.93
N ILE A 229 -4.61 1.15 -3.18
CA ILE A 229 -4.59 -0.17 -3.77
C ILE A 229 -3.92 -0.08 -5.15
N PHE A 230 -2.96 -0.95 -5.39
CA PHE A 230 -2.18 -1.02 -6.61
C PHE A 230 -2.24 -2.44 -7.16
N ALA A 231 -2.72 -2.61 -8.38
CA ALA A 231 -2.65 -3.87 -9.09
C ALA A 231 -1.45 -3.86 -10.03
N THR A 232 -0.55 -4.81 -9.85
CA THR A 232 0.69 -4.88 -10.60
C THR A 232 1.07 -6.33 -10.91
N ASN A 233 1.91 -6.54 -11.90
CA ASN A 233 2.47 -7.86 -12.16
C ASN A 233 3.66 -8.14 -11.24
N ASP A 234 4.49 -7.12 -11.01
CA ASP A 234 5.67 -7.20 -10.16
C ASP A 234 5.65 -6.09 -9.12
N MET A 235 6.25 -6.33 -7.97
CA MET A 235 6.40 -5.30 -6.95
C MET A 235 7.32 -4.18 -7.44
N PRO A 236 6.96 -2.93 -7.18
CA PRO A 236 7.82 -1.81 -7.52
C PRO A 236 9.13 -1.83 -6.70
N THR A 237 10.20 -1.34 -7.31
CA THR A 237 11.50 -1.20 -6.65
C THR A 237 11.54 0.05 -5.80
N PHE A 238 11.82 -0.09 -4.51
CA PHE A 238 11.97 1.02 -3.56
C PHE A 238 13.44 1.40 -3.40
N ASP A 239 13.73 2.69 -3.21
CA ASP A 239 15.09 3.18 -2.91
C ASP A 239 15.60 2.69 -1.55
N ALA A 240 14.69 2.49 -0.59
CA ALA A 240 14.97 1.92 0.71
C ALA A 240 13.74 1.20 1.27
N LEU A 241 13.86 -0.09 1.50
CA LEU A 241 12.82 -0.87 2.16
C LEU A 241 13.12 -1.00 3.65
N ASN A 242 12.94 0.10 4.40
CA ASN A 242 13.12 0.07 5.84
C ASN A 242 11.91 -0.56 6.55
N TYR A 243 12.10 -0.98 7.81
CA TYR A 243 11.04 -1.61 8.63
C TYR A 243 9.74 -0.77 8.69
N GLY A 244 9.90 0.57 8.69
CA GLY A 244 8.76 1.49 8.71
C GLY A 244 7.89 1.40 7.46
N LEU A 245 8.48 1.19 6.29
CA LEU A 245 7.76 0.97 5.03
C LEU A 245 7.25 -0.47 4.94
N GLN A 246 8.09 -1.48 5.22
CA GLN A 246 7.71 -2.90 5.14
C GLN A 246 6.38 -3.20 5.84
N ARG A 247 6.21 -2.76 7.08
CA ARG A 247 4.97 -2.99 7.84
C ARG A 247 3.72 -2.35 7.23
N ARG A 248 3.88 -1.40 6.31
CA ARG A 248 2.81 -0.71 5.61
C ARG A 248 2.47 -1.31 4.26
N LEU A 249 3.34 -2.14 3.71
CA LEU A 249 3.05 -2.88 2.50
C LEU A 249 2.18 -4.08 2.85
N LYS A 250 1.00 -4.15 2.26
CA LYS A 250 0.04 -5.27 2.40
C LYS A 250 -0.04 -5.95 1.04
N ILE A 251 0.59 -7.11 0.92
CA ILE A 251 0.67 -7.84 -0.34
C ILE A 251 -0.46 -8.85 -0.40
N VAL A 252 -1.19 -8.85 -1.51
CA VAL A 252 -2.29 -9.78 -1.81
C VAL A 252 -1.91 -10.50 -3.10
N PRO A 253 -1.25 -11.66 -3.02
CA PRO A 253 -0.86 -12.41 -4.20
C PRO A 253 -2.04 -13.13 -4.86
N PHE A 254 -2.07 -13.09 -6.18
CA PHE A 254 -3.02 -13.79 -7.05
C PHE A 254 -2.25 -14.82 -7.88
N TYR A 255 -2.05 -16.00 -7.34
CA TYR A 255 -1.20 -17.03 -7.94
C TYR A 255 -1.86 -17.76 -9.12
N LYS A 256 -3.19 -17.93 -9.09
CA LYS A 256 -3.91 -18.69 -10.11
C LYS A 256 -4.16 -17.84 -11.34
N ARG A 257 -3.70 -18.30 -12.49
CA ARG A 257 -4.06 -17.75 -13.80
C ARG A 257 -5.28 -18.52 -14.34
N PHE A 258 -6.24 -17.80 -14.89
CA PHE A 258 -7.41 -18.37 -15.56
C PHE A 258 -7.15 -18.43 -17.07
N GLU A 259 -7.44 -19.59 -17.68
CA GLU A 259 -7.40 -19.73 -19.14
C GLU A 259 -8.61 -18.99 -19.76
N ASP A 260 -8.51 -18.59 -21.03
CA ASP A 260 -9.56 -17.81 -21.71
C ASP A 260 -10.95 -18.47 -21.66
N LYS A 261 -10.99 -19.81 -21.69
CA LYS A 261 -12.23 -20.60 -21.58
C LYS A 261 -12.88 -20.56 -20.18
N ASP A 262 -12.10 -20.27 -19.15
CA ASP A 262 -12.53 -20.23 -17.74
C ASP A 262 -12.81 -18.80 -17.26
N GLN A 263 -12.60 -17.80 -18.11
CA GLN A 263 -12.85 -16.41 -17.82
C GLN A 263 -14.32 -16.06 -18.05
N ASP A 264 -15.01 -15.62 -17.02
CA ASP A 264 -16.36 -15.06 -17.13
C ASP A 264 -16.26 -13.55 -17.41
N LYS A 265 -16.55 -13.15 -18.64
CA LYS A 265 -16.51 -11.74 -19.08
C LYS A 265 -17.56 -10.85 -18.40
N GLU A 266 -18.61 -11.45 -17.85
CA GLU A 266 -19.69 -10.74 -17.14
C GLU A 266 -19.51 -10.79 -15.62
N LEU A 267 -18.36 -11.27 -15.12
CA LEU A 267 -18.13 -11.48 -13.69
C LEU A 267 -18.31 -10.19 -12.89
N SER A 268 -17.76 -9.06 -13.35
CA SER A 268 -17.92 -7.77 -12.67
C SER A 268 -19.38 -7.35 -12.58
N GLU A 269 -20.17 -7.52 -13.63
CA GLU A 269 -21.61 -7.18 -13.64
C GLU A 269 -22.41 -8.06 -12.66
N LYS A 270 -22.10 -9.36 -12.60
CA LYS A 270 -22.74 -10.29 -11.65
C LYS A 270 -22.40 -9.89 -10.20
N LEU A 271 -21.15 -9.51 -9.94
CA LEU A 271 -20.71 -9.03 -8.62
C LEU A 271 -21.37 -7.70 -8.24
N TYR A 272 -21.65 -6.81 -9.21
CA TYR A 272 -22.34 -5.56 -8.92
C TYR A 272 -23.79 -5.80 -8.45
N GLN A 273 -24.43 -6.88 -8.88
CA GLN A 273 -25.76 -7.26 -8.38
C GLN A 273 -25.71 -7.78 -6.94
N GLU A 274 -24.59 -8.35 -6.53
CA GLU A 274 -24.35 -8.82 -5.15
C GLU A 274 -23.78 -7.73 -4.23
N MET A 275 -23.61 -6.49 -4.72
CA MET A 275 -22.89 -5.44 -4.01
C MET A 275 -23.41 -5.15 -2.59
N PRO A 276 -24.69 -5.14 -2.27
CA PRO A 276 -25.15 -4.96 -0.90
C PRO A 276 -24.60 -6.04 0.05
N GLY A 277 -24.63 -7.31 -0.35
CA GLY A 277 -24.08 -8.42 0.43
C GLY A 277 -22.55 -8.36 0.53
N ILE A 278 -21.85 -7.99 -0.55
CA ILE A 278 -20.40 -7.77 -0.54
C ILE A 278 -20.04 -6.64 0.43
N LEU A 279 -20.83 -5.57 0.44
CA LEU A 279 -20.66 -4.46 1.37
C LEU A 279 -20.84 -4.91 2.83
N TRP A 280 -21.85 -5.75 3.11
CA TRP A 280 -22.00 -6.33 4.44
C TRP A 280 -20.79 -7.16 4.85
N TRP A 281 -20.28 -8.01 3.96
CA TRP A 281 -19.07 -8.79 4.18
C TRP A 281 -17.86 -7.89 4.48
N ALA A 282 -17.72 -6.76 3.77
CA ALA A 282 -16.66 -5.77 4.03
C ALA A 282 -16.85 -5.07 5.38
N ILE A 283 -18.08 -4.78 5.80
CA ILE A 283 -18.41 -4.19 7.12
C ILE A 283 -18.00 -5.12 8.26
N GLU A 284 -18.20 -6.41 8.12
CA GLU A 284 -17.70 -7.40 9.10
C GLU A 284 -16.17 -7.37 9.18
N GLY A 285 -15.47 -7.20 8.06
CA GLY A 285 -14.03 -6.96 8.00
C GLY A 285 -13.61 -5.68 8.72
N ALA A 286 -14.33 -4.59 8.52
CA ALA A 286 -14.12 -3.33 9.23
C ALA A 286 -14.25 -3.51 10.75
N ARG A 287 -15.30 -4.19 11.20
CA ARG A 287 -15.54 -4.51 12.61
C ARG A 287 -14.43 -5.34 13.22
N ARG A 288 -13.99 -6.39 12.50
CA ARG A 288 -12.87 -7.24 12.94
C ARG A 288 -11.60 -6.40 13.07
N LEU A 289 -11.28 -5.59 12.08
CA LEU A 289 -10.10 -4.72 12.07
C LEU A 289 -10.11 -3.72 13.24
N ILE A 290 -11.25 -3.11 13.55
CA ILE A 290 -11.42 -2.22 14.70
C ILE A 290 -11.15 -2.97 16.02
N LYS A 291 -11.71 -4.18 16.18
CA LYS A 291 -11.49 -5.02 17.37
C LYS A 291 -10.03 -5.43 17.54
N GLN A 292 -9.31 -5.62 16.46
CA GLN A 292 -7.87 -5.93 16.43
C GLN A 292 -6.99 -4.67 16.54
N CYS A 293 -7.54 -3.53 16.96
CA CYS A 293 -6.81 -2.26 17.07
C CYS A 293 -6.10 -1.88 15.75
N TYR A 294 -6.73 -2.15 14.62
CA TYR A 294 -6.23 -1.90 13.26
C TYR A 294 -4.94 -2.68 12.89
N VAL A 295 -4.75 -3.83 13.50
CA VAL A 295 -3.71 -4.79 13.10
C VAL A 295 -4.30 -5.74 12.07
N PHE A 296 -3.81 -5.67 10.84
CA PHE A 296 -4.27 -6.54 9.75
C PHE A 296 -3.77 -7.98 9.93
N THR A 297 -4.56 -8.93 9.48
CA THR A 297 -4.12 -10.31 9.28
C THR A 297 -2.90 -10.34 8.35
N VAL A 298 -1.91 -11.15 8.69
CA VAL A 298 -0.67 -11.32 7.89
C VAL A 298 -0.65 -12.75 7.35
N PRO A 299 -1.16 -12.99 6.14
CA PRO A 299 -1.11 -14.32 5.53
C PRO A 299 0.33 -14.79 5.30
N GLY A 300 0.56 -16.11 5.46
CA GLY A 300 1.87 -16.68 5.16
C GLY A 300 2.32 -16.48 3.71
N SER A 301 1.37 -16.42 2.76
CA SER A 301 1.62 -16.05 1.37
C SER A 301 2.16 -14.61 1.25
N SER A 302 1.50 -13.64 1.88
CA SER A 302 1.93 -12.23 1.89
C SER A 302 3.30 -12.03 2.53
N GLU A 303 3.58 -12.78 3.60
CA GLU A 303 4.87 -12.69 4.29
C GLU A 303 6.02 -13.21 3.41
N ARG A 304 5.80 -14.27 2.63
CA ARG A 304 6.79 -14.77 1.66
C ARG A 304 7.12 -13.74 0.60
N GLU A 305 6.11 -13.16 -0.05
CA GLU A 305 6.29 -12.12 -1.08
C GLU A 305 7.07 -10.90 -0.52
N LEU A 306 6.75 -10.48 0.71
CA LEU A 306 7.46 -9.38 1.36
C LEU A 306 8.92 -9.73 1.68
N LYS A 307 9.22 -10.97 2.03
CA LYS A 307 10.59 -11.45 2.26
C LYS A 307 11.38 -11.48 0.96
N GLU A 308 10.79 -11.96 -0.14
CA GLU A 308 11.42 -11.96 -1.47
C GLU A 308 11.71 -10.53 -1.93
N LEU A 309 10.74 -9.63 -1.87
CA LEU A 309 10.95 -8.22 -2.14
C LEU A 309 12.10 -7.62 -1.31
N SER A 310 12.18 -7.99 -0.03
CA SER A 310 13.24 -7.48 0.86
C SER A 310 14.61 -7.99 0.47
N ARG A 311 14.72 -9.22 -0.06
CA ARG A 311 15.96 -9.79 -0.60
C ARG A 311 16.37 -9.05 -1.86
N ASP A 312 15.46 -8.87 -2.82
CA ASP A 312 15.74 -8.25 -4.11
C ASP A 312 16.20 -6.78 -4.00
N ILE A 313 15.72 -6.06 -3.00
CA ILE A 313 16.07 -4.65 -2.78
C ILE A 313 17.35 -4.49 -1.96
N SER A 314 17.71 -5.46 -1.15
CA SER A 314 18.86 -5.36 -0.27
C SER A 314 20.15 -5.83 -0.95
N SER A 315 20.99 -4.88 -1.39
CA SER A 315 22.33 -5.22 -1.90
C SER A 315 23.15 -6.07 -0.92
N SER A 316 22.90 -5.94 0.39
CA SER A 316 23.55 -6.75 1.42
C SER A 316 23.12 -8.22 1.37
N VAL A 317 21.84 -8.46 1.19
CA VAL A 317 21.27 -9.83 1.09
C VAL A 317 21.63 -10.45 -0.23
N MET A 318 21.51 -9.70 -1.33
CA MET A 318 21.93 -10.15 -2.67
C MET A 318 23.40 -10.58 -2.68
N PHE A 319 24.28 -9.81 -2.04
CA PHE A 319 25.69 -10.20 -1.93
C PHE A 319 25.86 -11.53 -1.17
N ILE A 320 25.15 -11.72 -0.06
CA ILE A 320 25.24 -12.97 0.69
C ILE A 320 24.69 -14.15 -0.12
N ASP A 321 23.55 -13.96 -0.81
CA ASP A 321 22.94 -15.02 -1.62
C ASP A 321 23.79 -15.38 -2.85
N ASP A 322 24.51 -14.40 -3.44
CA ASP A 322 25.33 -14.57 -4.63
C ASP A 322 26.76 -15.11 -4.33
N GLN A 323 27.39 -14.60 -3.27
CA GLN A 323 28.83 -14.83 -3.00
C GLN A 323 29.11 -15.64 -1.74
N CYS A 324 28.13 -15.89 -0.88
CA CYS A 324 28.38 -16.42 0.45
C CYS A 324 27.45 -17.58 0.80
N GLU A 325 27.88 -18.39 1.77
CA GLU A 325 27.02 -19.39 2.42
C GLU A 325 27.06 -19.23 3.95
N VAL A 326 25.89 -19.47 4.58
CA VAL A 326 25.72 -19.40 6.03
C VAL A 326 25.97 -20.77 6.63
N ASP A 327 27.06 -20.92 7.36
CA ASP A 327 27.36 -22.16 8.10
C ASP A 327 26.46 -22.26 9.34
N ARG A 328 25.44 -23.12 9.25
CA ARG A 328 24.49 -23.39 10.34
C ARG A 328 24.97 -24.49 11.28
N THR A 329 25.87 -25.32 10.82
CA THR A 329 26.38 -26.50 11.55
C THR A 329 27.63 -26.19 12.36
N GLY A 330 28.43 -25.22 11.93
CA GLY A 330 29.74 -24.89 12.49
C GLY A 330 30.87 -25.76 11.97
N GLU A 331 30.61 -26.56 10.91
CA GLU A 331 31.63 -27.44 10.29
C GLU A 331 32.72 -26.67 9.56
N PHE A 332 32.42 -25.45 9.05
CA PHE A 332 33.32 -24.62 8.28
C PHE A 332 33.84 -23.41 9.06
N LYS A 333 33.94 -23.52 10.39
CA LYS A 333 34.29 -22.39 11.28
C LYS A 333 35.63 -21.73 10.96
N GLU A 334 36.56 -22.48 10.44
CA GLU A 334 37.87 -21.96 9.98
C GLU A 334 37.77 -21.02 8.78
N ASN A 335 36.73 -21.19 7.96
CA ASN A 335 36.47 -20.39 6.75
C ASN A 335 35.58 -19.16 7.04
N TRP A 336 35.10 -18.98 8.27
CA TRP A 336 34.24 -17.84 8.60
C TRP A 336 34.97 -16.51 8.45
N ILE A 337 34.27 -15.53 7.92
CA ILE A 337 34.80 -14.24 7.53
C ILE A 337 34.69 -13.22 8.67
N THR A 338 35.71 -12.36 8.81
CA THR A 338 35.62 -11.20 9.72
C THR A 338 34.64 -10.17 9.17
N ASN A 339 34.10 -9.32 10.05
CA ASN A 339 33.20 -8.24 9.62
C ASN A 339 33.87 -7.26 8.64
N ALA A 340 35.17 -7.04 8.78
CA ALA A 340 35.94 -6.13 7.93
C ALA A 340 36.12 -6.72 6.54
N ASP A 341 36.57 -7.97 6.45
CA ASP A 341 36.78 -8.65 5.16
C ASP A 341 35.44 -8.80 4.41
N MET A 342 34.38 -9.21 5.11
CA MET A 342 33.06 -9.33 4.51
C MET A 342 32.58 -8.00 3.92
N TYR A 343 32.83 -6.88 4.62
CA TYR A 343 32.45 -5.58 4.11
C TYR A 343 33.31 -5.14 2.93
N ALA A 344 34.58 -5.50 2.87
CA ALA A 344 35.44 -5.26 1.72
C ALA A 344 34.90 -5.99 0.48
N TYR A 345 34.69 -7.31 0.57
CA TYR A 345 34.10 -8.09 -0.52
C TYR A 345 32.72 -7.56 -0.97
N TYR A 346 31.87 -7.17 -0.02
CA TYR A 346 30.59 -6.54 -0.36
C TYR A 346 30.75 -5.23 -1.14
N THR A 347 31.78 -4.44 -0.80
CA THR A 347 32.04 -3.16 -1.47
C THR A 347 32.49 -3.37 -2.92
N ASP A 348 33.36 -4.35 -3.15
CA ASP A 348 33.84 -4.71 -4.48
C ASP A 348 32.72 -5.28 -5.32
N TRP A 349 31.96 -6.21 -4.77
CA TRP A 349 30.77 -6.77 -5.42
C TRP A 349 29.73 -5.69 -5.80
N CYS A 350 29.48 -4.70 -4.93
CA CYS A 350 28.60 -3.59 -5.27
C CYS A 350 29.10 -2.78 -6.46
N THR A 351 30.41 -2.56 -6.56
CA THR A 351 31.04 -1.82 -7.65
C THR A 351 30.89 -2.59 -8.97
N GLU A 352 31.19 -3.88 -8.98
CA GLU A 352 31.08 -4.75 -10.12
C GLU A 352 29.65 -4.91 -10.63
N ASN A 353 28.66 -4.97 -9.72
CA ASN A 353 27.26 -5.19 -10.04
C ASN A 353 26.43 -3.88 -10.12
N GLY A 354 27.06 -2.71 -10.09
CA GLY A 354 26.37 -1.42 -10.18
C GLY A 354 25.39 -1.15 -9.05
N LYS A 355 25.62 -1.74 -7.85
CA LYS A 355 24.73 -1.59 -6.71
C LYS A 355 25.19 -0.46 -5.78
N LYS A 356 24.25 0.23 -5.16
CA LYS A 356 24.58 1.26 -4.18
C LYS A 356 25.07 0.63 -2.88
N ARG A 357 26.30 0.98 -2.50
CA ARG A 357 26.96 0.53 -1.26
C ARG A 357 26.26 1.09 -0.02
N LYS A 358 25.99 0.25 0.97
CA LYS A 358 25.57 0.64 2.32
C LYS A 358 26.81 0.85 3.20
N SER A 359 26.71 1.65 4.28
CA SER A 359 27.80 1.74 5.26
C SER A 359 27.97 0.42 6.01
N SER A 360 29.19 0.13 6.51
CA SER A 360 29.52 -1.12 7.20
C SER A 360 28.54 -1.47 8.33
N ASN A 361 28.15 -0.49 9.15
CA ASN A 361 27.19 -0.70 10.23
C ASN A 361 25.80 -1.07 9.73
N ILE A 362 25.34 -0.47 8.64
CA ILE A 362 24.04 -0.76 8.03
C ILE A 362 24.08 -2.14 7.36
N PHE A 363 25.15 -2.44 6.61
CA PHE A 363 25.38 -3.74 5.99
C PHE A 363 25.31 -4.88 7.01
N LEU A 364 26.10 -4.80 8.09
CA LEU A 364 26.14 -5.83 9.13
C LEU A 364 24.81 -6.01 9.89
N LYS A 365 24.06 -4.92 10.11
CA LYS A 365 22.71 -5.00 10.70
C LYS A 365 21.71 -5.64 9.74
N ASP A 366 21.85 -5.34 8.48
CA ASP A 366 20.95 -5.80 7.44
C ASP A 366 21.04 -7.32 7.24
N ILE A 367 22.25 -7.85 7.11
CA ILE A 367 22.46 -9.30 7.02
C ILE A 367 21.99 -10.04 8.27
N MET A 368 22.26 -9.49 9.47
CA MET A 368 21.78 -10.08 10.72
C MET A 368 20.28 -10.13 10.84
N ARG A 369 19.57 -9.22 10.19
CA ARG A 369 18.10 -9.11 10.24
C ARG A 369 17.42 -9.94 9.17
N ASN A 370 17.99 -9.97 7.97
CA ASN A 370 17.31 -10.46 6.78
C ASN A 370 17.85 -11.81 6.27
N VAL A 371 19.03 -12.25 6.73
CA VAL A 371 19.59 -13.56 6.35
C VAL A 371 19.42 -14.55 7.50
N ALA A 372 18.67 -15.60 7.23
CA ALA A 372 18.34 -16.61 8.24
C ALA A 372 19.58 -17.41 8.69
N GLY A 373 19.73 -17.57 10.00
CA GLY A 373 20.79 -18.38 10.58
C GLY A 373 22.13 -17.68 10.80
N VAL A 374 22.25 -16.42 10.40
CA VAL A 374 23.48 -15.62 10.64
C VAL A 374 23.62 -15.30 12.13
N LYS A 375 24.82 -15.54 12.65
CA LYS A 375 25.20 -15.26 14.04
C LYS A 375 26.47 -14.41 14.09
N SER A 376 26.57 -13.55 15.08
CA SER A 376 27.82 -12.84 15.39
C SER A 376 28.72 -13.72 16.25
N GLU A 377 29.97 -13.88 15.84
CA GLU A 377 30.94 -14.72 16.49
C GLU A 377 32.25 -13.96 16.71
N ARG A 378 33.10 -14.51 17.61
CA ARG A 378 34.49 -14.05 17.79
C ARG A 378 35.40 -15.05 17.10
N LEU A 379 36.19 -14.59 16.16
CA LEU A 379 37.14 -15.37 15.39
C LEU A 379 38.55 -15.10 15.90
N TRP A 380 39.33 -16.15 16.09
CA TRP A 380 40.74 -16.03 16.42
C TRP A 380 41.57 -15.95 15.13
N ARG A 381 42.12 -14.78 14.82
CA ARG A 381 42.94 -14.54 13.63
C ARG A 381 44.16 -13.70 14.01
N GLY A 382 45.37 -14.08 13.53
CA GLY A 382 46.60 -13.32 13.75
C GLY A 382 46.91 -13.03 15.24
N GLY A 383 46.57 -13.97 16.15
CA GLY A 383 46.82 -13.78 17.58
C GLY A 383 45.80 -12.88 18.30
N LYS A 384 44.71 -12.46 17.64
CA LYS A 384 43.67 -11.56 18.20
C LYS A 384 42.25 -12.14 18.01
N ASN A 385 41.38 -11.75 18.94
CA ASN A 385 39.94 -12.01 18.81
C ASN A 385 39.27 -10.91 17.98
N ILE A 386 38.79 -11.23 16.79
CA ILE A 386 38.15 -10.31 15.87
C ILE A 386 36.67 -10.68 15.73
N ARG A 387 35.78 -9.70 15.55
CA ARG A 387 34.35 -9.95 15.30
C ARG A 387 34.14 -10.42 13.87
N GLY A 388 33.39 -11.48 13.71
CA GLY A 388 33.00 -12.05 12.43
C GLY A 388 31.58 -12.61 12.45
N LYS A 389 31.26 -13.32 11.38
CA LYS A 389 29.98 -14.02 11.17
C LYS A 389 30.23 -15.47 10.81
N ASN A 390 29.26 -16.34 11.08
CA ASN A 390 29.22 -17.71 10.62
C ASN A 390 28.89 -17.81 9.11
N ILE A 391 29.63 -17.07 8.29
CA ILE A 391 29.46 -16.95 6.84
C ILE A 391 30.83 -17.17 6.19
N TYR A 392 30.87 -17.85 5.06
CA TYR A 392 32.06 -18.02 4.24
C TYR A 392 31.77 -17.75 2.77
N LEU A 393 32.82 -17.40 1.99
CA LEU A 393 32.70 -17.14 0.55
C LEU A 393 32.66 -18.45 -0.23
N LEU A 394 31.74 -18.55 -1.21
CA LEU A 394 31.59 -19.71 -2.08
C LEU A 394 32.83 -19.95 -2.96
N ASN A 395 33.51 -18.87 -3.35
CA ASN A 395 34.67 -18.90 -4.26
C ASN A 395 36.03 -18.88 -3.53
N ALA A 396 36.08 -19.00 -2.21
CA ALA A 396 37.33 -18.99 -1.43
C ALA A 396 38.27 -20.20 -1.72
N ASN A 397 37.85 -21.15 -2.55
CA ASN A 397 38.69 -22.28 -3.02
C ASN A 397 39.42 -22.00 -4.32
N ASN A 398 39.43 -20.76 -4.85
CA ASN A 398 40.26 -20.40 -5.98
C ASN A 398 41.61 -19.90 -5.47
N PRO A 399 42.73 -20.64 -5.65
CA PRO A 399 44.04 -20.29 -5.08
C PRO A 399 44.72 -19.05 -5.73
N ASP A 400 44.05 -18.39 -6.67
CA ASP A 400 44.61 -17.25 -7.43
C ASP A 400 44.26 -15.87 -6.83
N ILE A 401 43.55 -15.79 -5.71
CA ILE A 401 43.35 -14.50 -5.02
C ILE A 401 44.40 -14.38 -3.91
N ILE A 402 45.57 -13.90 -4.28
CA ILE A 402 46.59 -13.44 -3.34
C ILE A 402 45.99 -12.23 -2.61
N VAL A 403 45.73 -12.39 -1.32
CA VAL A 403 45.39 -11.29 -0.42
C VAL A 403 46.68 -10.44 -0.27
N GLU A 404 46.88 -9.45 -1.13
CA GLU A 404 47.82 -8.38 -0.84
C GLU A 404 47.31 -7.64 0.39
N ASP A 405 48.21 -7.50 1.34
CA ASP A 405 48.02 -6.95 2.69
C ASP A 405 47.54 -5.48 2.62
N LEU A 406 46.21 -5.26 2.55
CA LEU A 406 45.57 -3.93 2.54
C LEU A 406 45.52 -3.30 3.92
N SER A 407 46.49 -3.60 4.79
CA SER A 407 46.45 -3.23 6.22
C SER A 407 47.08 -1.87 6.56
N GLN A 408 47.44 -1.01 5.63
CA GLN A 408 48.10 0.28 6.02
C GLN A 408 47.40 1.58 5.54
N ASP A 409 46.52 1.58 4.54
CA ASP A 409 46.02 2.87 4.02
C ASP A 409 44.63 3.30 4.56
N ALA A 410 44.04 2.58 5.49
CA ALA A 410 42.67 2.90 5.98
C ALA A 410 42.66 3.65 7.34
N LEU A 411 43.81 4.00 7.89
CA LEU A 411 43.92 4.67 9.22
C LEU A 411 44.26 6.17 9.17
N ASP A 412 44.59 6.73 8.01
CA ASP A 412 45.00 8.15 7.87
C ASP A 412 43.90 9.06 7.29
N GLY A 413 42.66 8.72 7.42
CA GLY A 413 41.50 9.51 6.97
C GLY A 413 40.36 9.65 7.99
N MET A 414 40.68 10.07 9.22
CA MET A 414 39.72 10.61 10.17
C MET A 414 40.01 12.07 10.46
#